data_60d6e446b2474f453624c80096811709
#
_entry.id   60d6e446b2474f453624c80096811709
#
_cell.length_a   1.000
_cell.length_b   1.000
_cell.length_c   1.000
_cell.angle_alpha   90.00
_cell.angle_beta   90.00
_cell.angle_gamma   90.00
#
_symmetry.space_group_name_H-M   'P 1'
#
loop_
_entity.id
_entity.type
_entity.pdbx_description
1 polymer ?
#
loop_
_entity_poly.entity_id
_entity_poly.type
_entity_poly.pdbx_seq_one_letter_code
_entity_poly.pdbx_strand_id
1 'polypeptide(L)'
;LSPGFDIGGLSDGPESDDLHRYLVGELDKLGLAYLHIFHFGNEALLADIRARWSQKLLVLRYGRPLEALGADVESGIADIVPVGRWGLANPDFVERLKQGAELNEVDAATLYSGGAKGYIDYPTLDQARSAVA
;
A
#
# COMPACT_ATOMS: atom_id res chain seq x y z
N LEU A 1 1.68 -10.78 0.91
CA LEU A 1 0.85 -11.48 1.89
C LEU A 1 -0.24 -10.54 2.43
N SER A 2 -1.38 -11.10 2.84
CA SER A 2 -2.53 -10.33 3.37
C SER A 2 -3.14 -11.03 4.60
N PRO A 3 -2.37 -11.16 5.71
CA PRO A 3 -2.83 -11.85 6.89
C PRO A 3 -4.10 -11.22 7.47
N GLY A 4 -5.10 -12.05 7.77
CA GLY A 4 -6.38 -11.62 8.33
C GLY A 4 -7.32 -10.94 7.33
N PHE A 5 -7.07 -11.06 6.02
CA PHE A 5 -7.94 -10.50 4.99
C PHE A 5 -8.92 -11.55 4.47
N ASP A 6 -10.17 -11.42 4.87
CA ASP A 6 -11.26 -12.27 4.36
C ASP A 6 -11.78 -11.71 3.03
N ILE A 7 -11.49 -12.38 1.93
CA ILE A 7 -11.96 -12.01 0.60
C ILE A 7 -12.47 -13.23 -0.18
N GLY A 8 -13.57 -13.06 -0.88
CA GLY A 8 -14.12 -14.11 -1.75
C GLY A 8 -14.49 -15.40 -1.03
N GLY A 9 -14.78 -15.35 0.26
CA GLY A 9 -15.09 -16.52 1.09
C GLY A 9 -13.86 -17.30 1.57
N LEU A 10 -12.66 -16.76 1.37
CA LEU A 10 -11.42 -17.30 1.94
C LEU A 10 -11.16 -16.66 3.30
N SER A 11 -10.79 -17.47 4.28
CA SER A 11 -10.35 -17.03 5.60
C SER A 11 -9.12 -17.83 6.00
N ASP A 12 -8.14 -17.16 6.61
CA ASP A 12 -6.91 -17.82 7.06
C ASP A 12 -7.14 -18.79 8.23
N GLY A 13 -8.26 -18.65 8.93
CA GLY A 13 -8.60 -19.46 10.10
C GLY A 13 -7.83 -19.06 11.37
N PRO A 14 -8.03 -19.82 12.48
CA PRO A 14 -7.50 -19.47 13.79
C PRO A 14 -5.96 -19.57 13.91
N GLU A 15 -5.33 -20.30 13.02
CA GLU A 15 -3.87 -20.51 13.01
C GLU A 15 -3.13 -19.52 12.11
N SER A 16 -3.82 -18.50 11.59
CA SER A 16 -3.31 -17.52 10.63
C SER A 16 -1.99 -16.89 11.08
N ASP A 17 -1.91 -16.43 12.31
CA ASP A 17 -0.73 -15.76 12.84
C ASP A 17 0.51 -16.66 12.83
N ASP A 18 0.37 -17.91 13.30
CA ASP A 18 1.48 -18.86 13.34
C ASP A 18 1.88 -19.31 11.94
N LEU A 19 0.91 -19.49 11.04
CA LEU A 19 1.16 -19.77 9.63
C LEU A 19 1.99 -18.64 8.99
N HIS A 20 1.62 -17.38 9.21
CA HIS A 20 2.34 -16.26 8.62
C HIS A 20 3.73 -16.06 9.22
N ARG A 21 3.91 -16.29 10.53
CA ARG A 21 5.24 -16.29 11.17
C ARG A 21 6.16 -17.36 10.57
N TYR A 22 5.63 -18.58 10.39
CA TYR A 22 6.37 -19.67 9.75
C TYR A 22 6.71 -19.34 8.30
N LEU A 23 5.70 -18.93 7.52
CA LEU A 23 5.85 -18.61 6.09
C LEU A 23 6.91 -17.53 5.86
N VAL A 24 6.88 -16.45 6.64
CA VAL A 24 7.87 -15.36 6.51
C VAL A 24 9.27 -15.86 6.79
N GLY A 25 9.46 -16.70 7.81
CA GLY A 25 10.76 -17.31 8.11
C GLY A 25 11.28 -18.21 6.98
N GLU A 26 10.40 -18.95 6.29
CA GLU A 26 10.80 -19.75 5.14
C GLU A 26 11.10 -18.89 3.89
N LEU A 27 10.30 -17.84 3.65
CA LEU A 27 10.53 -16.91 2.56
C LEU A 27 11.83 -16.12 2.71
N ASP A 28 12.21 -15.77 3.94
CA ASP A 28 13.47 -15.04 4.21
C ASP A 28 14.71 -15.80 3.76
N LYS A 29 14.67 -17.13 3.86
CA LYS A 29 15.76 -18.02 3.40
C LYS A 29 15.98 -18.02 1.88
N LEU A 30 14.97 -17.55 1.12
CA LEU A 30 15.03 -17.53 -0.34
C LEU A 30 15.75 -16.30 -0.92
N GLY A 31 16.13 -15.33 -0.09
CA GLY A 31 16.83 -14.11 -0.54
C GLY A 31 16.00 -13.24 -1.47
N LEU A 32 14.68 -13.20 -1.29
CA LEU A 32 13.78 -12.37 -2.09
C LEU A 32 14.08 -10.88 -1.85
N ALA A 33 13.88 -10.05 -2.87
CA ALA A 33 14.21 -8.62 -2.82
C ALA A 33 13.34 -7.86 -1.80
N TYR A 34 12.09 -8.24 -1.65
CA TYR A 34 11.16 -7.62 -0.70
C TYR A 34 10.01 -8.56 -0.35
N LEU A 35 9.33 -8.23 0.76
CA LEU A 35 8.05 -8.78 1.15
C LEU A 35 7.01 -7.64 1.16
N HIS A 36 5.84 -7.87 0.61
CA HIS A 36 4.72 -6.92 0.64
C HIS A 36 3.61 -7.46 1.53
N ILE A 37 3.24 -6.71 2.55
CA ILE A 37 2.15 -7.01 3.49
C ILE A 37 1.00 -6.04 3.25
N PHE A 38 -0.19 -6.59 3.04
CA PHE A 38 -1.44 -5.86 3.14
C PHE A 38 -1.97 -6.06 4.57
N HIS A 39 -1.96 -5.00 5.37
CA HIS A 39 -2.16 -5.06 6.83
C HIS A 39 -3.57 -4.62 7.23
N PHE A 40 -4.20 -5.44 8.07
CA PHE A 40 -5.59 -5.28 8.54
C PHE A 40 -5.70 -5.09 10.07
N GLY A 41 -4.69 -4.51 10.72
CA GLY A 41 -4.77 -4.08 12.13
C GLY A 41 -4.12 -5.01 13.15
N ASN A 42 -3.56 -6.17 12.76
CA ASN A 42 -2.81 -7.03 13.71
C ASN A 42 -1.37 -6.54 13.87
N GLU A 43 -1.17 -5.55 14.76
CA GLU A 43 0.14 -4.92 14.97
C GLU A 43 1.17 -5.90 15.57
N ALA A 44 0.74 -6.84 16.40
CA ALA A 44 1.64 -7.83 17.00
C ALA A 44 2.24 -8.75 15.92
N LEU A 45 1.41 -9.23 15.00
CA LEU A 45 1.87 -10.04 13.87
C LEU A 45 2.77 -9.23 12.94
N LEU A 46 2.44 -7.95 12.67
CA LEU A 46 3.28 -7.10 11.83
C LEU A 46 4.67 -6.89 12.42
N ALA A 47 4.76 -6.65 13.73
CA ALA A 47 6.02 -6.53 14.45
C ALA A 47 6.85 -7.83 14.38
N ASP A 48 6.21 -8.99 14.55
CA ASP A 48 6.85 -10.29 14.41
C ASP A 48 7.35 -10.54 12.97
N ILE A 49 6.57 -10.15 11.96
CA ILE A 49 6.96 -10.21 10.55
C ILE A 49 8.20 -9.33 10.32
N ARG A 50 8.17 -8.08 10.79
CA ARG A 50 9.32 -7.18 10.67
C ARG A 50 10.58 -7.75 11.30
N ALA A 51 10.46 -8.33 12.49
CA ALA A 51 11.60 -8.92 13.20
C ALA A 51 12.21 -10.15 12.51
N ARG A 52 11.41 -10.89 11.74
CA ARG A 52 11.83 -12.11 11.02
C ARG A 52 12.33 -11.83 9.60
N TRP A 53 11.86 -10.76 8.98
CA TRP A 53 12.17 -10.43 7.60
C TRP A 53 13.41 -9.55 7.51
N SER A 54 14.47 -10.03 6.89
CA SER A 54 15.78 -9.35 6.83
C SER A 54 15.91 -8.34 5.67
N GLN A 55 15.08 -8.46 4.65
CA GLN A 55 15.14 -7.62 3.46
C GLN A 55 14.11 -6.47 3.52
N LYS A 56 13.83 -5.81 2.39
CA LYS A 56 12.88 -4.71 2.32
C LYS A 56 11.46 -5.18 2.62
N LEU A 57 10.78 -4.46 3.51
CA LEU A 57 9.39 -4.69 3.86
C LEU A 57 8.51 -3.55 3.34
N LEU A 58 7.54 -3.89 2.49
CA LEU A 58 6.49 -2.99 2.02
C LEU A 58 5.24 -3.23 2.85
N VAL A 59 4.68 -2.20 3.46
CA VAL A 59 3.46 -2.32 4.26
C VAL A 59 2.39 -1.39 3.73
N LEU A 60 1.29 -1.96 3.23
CA LEU A 60 0.08 -1.24 2.89
C LEU A 60 -0.95 -1.44 4.01
N ARG A 61 -1.28 -0.36 4.73
CA ARG A 61 -2.31 -0.40 5.78
C ARG A 61 -3.67 -0.06 5.21
N TYR A 62 -4.63 -0.95 5.40
CA TYR A 62 -6.01 -0.71 4.99
C TYR A 62 -6.60 0.50 5.74
N GLY A 63 -7.21 1.41 4.98
CA GLY A 63 -7.92 2.57 5.53
C GLY A 63 -7.04 3.68 6.14
N ARG A 64 -5.70 3.56 6.10
CA ARG A 64 -4.82 4.62 6.63
C ARG A 64 -4.92 5.88 5.77
N PRO A 65 -5.09 7.08 6.37
CA PRO A 65 -5.10 8.33 5.64
C PRO A 65 -3.70 8.69 5.10
N LEU A 66 -3.67 9.51 4.05
CA LEU A 66 -2.45 9.83 3.31
C LEU A 66 -1.36 10.46 4.19
N GLU A 67 -1.74 11.39 5.05
CA GLU A 67 -0.84 12.12 5.95
C GLU A 67 -0.14 11.24 6.98
N ALA A 68 -0.68 10.05 7.23
CA ALA A 68 -0.13 9.08 8.18
C ALA A 68 0.74 8.01 7.51
N LEU A 69 0.90 8.03 6.18
CA LEU A 69 1.62 6.97 5.45
C LEU A 69 3.11 6.90 5.82
N GLY A 70 3.74 8.05 6.09
CA GLY A 70 5.16 8.11 6.44
C GLY A 70 5.53 7.47 7.78
N ALA A 71 4.58 7.36 8.70
CA ALA A 71 4.84 6.94 10.07
C ALA A 71 5.47 5.53 10.20
N ASP A 72 5.12 4.60 9.30
CA ASP A 72 5.70 3.25 9.32
C ASP A 72 7.17 3.23 8.87
N VAL A 73 7.55 4.14 7.97
CA VAL A 73 8.95 4.29 7.56
C VAL A 73 9.75 4.98 8.66
N GLU A 74 9.21 6.04 9.25
CA GLU A 74 9.84 6.78 10.35
C GLU A 74 10.08 5.90 11.59
N SER A 75 9.13 5.00 11.89
CA SER A 75 9.25 4.05 13.02
C SER A 75 10.08 2.80 12.69
N GLY A 76 10.47 2.59 11.43
CA GLY A 76 11.24 1.42 10.99
C GLY A 76 10.41 0.14 10.81
N ILE A 77 9.08 0.22 10.92
CA ILE A 77 8.18 -0.93 10.67
C ILE A 77 8.19 -1.31 9.19
N ALA A 78 8.23 -0.33 8.30
CA ALA A 78 8.32 -0.55 6.86
C ALA A 78 9.52 0.17 6.25
N ASP A 79 10.03 -0.34 5.15
CA ASP A 79 11.00 0.37 4.31
C ASP A 79 10.31 1.20 3.22
N ILE A 80 9.14 0.76 2.75
CA ILE A 80 8.36 1.39 1.68
C ILE A 80 6.88 1.28 2.00
N VAL A 81 6.13 2.34 1.70
CA VAL A 81 4.66 2.35 1.80
C VAL A 81 4.06 2.44 0.41
N PRO A 82 3.34 1.41 -0.06
CA PRO A 82 2.60 1.44 -1.31
C PRO A 82 1.46 2.46 -1.27
N VAL A 83 1.28 3.24 -2.34
CA VAL A 83 0.30 4.32 -2.40
C VAL A 83 -0.91 4.03 -3.31
N GLY A 84 -0.88 2.94 -4.07
CA GLY A 84 -1.99 2.41 -4.88
C GLY A 84 -2.87 3.47 -5.56
N ARG A 85 -4.07 3.65 -5.03
CA ARG A 85 -5.11 4.54 -5.61
C ARG A 85 -4.67 5.99 -5.76
N TRP A 86 -3.87 6.52 -4.84
CA TRP A 86 -3.38 7.90 -4.96
C TRP A 86 -2.38 8.06 -6.09
N GLY A 87 -1.50 7.07 -6.28
CA GLY A 87 -0.57 7.04 -7.41
C GLY A 87 -1.31 6.88 -8.74
N LEU A 88 -2.42 6.11 -8.77
CA LEU A 88 -3.25 5.97 -9.97
C LEU A 88 -3.91 7.30 -10.35
N ALA A 89 -4.54 7.99 -9.40
CA ALA A 89 -5.26 9.23 -9.67
C ALA A 89 -4.34 10.45 -9.87
N ASN A 90 -3.07 10.33 -9.53
CA ASN A 90 -2.11 11.43 -9.63
C ASN A 90 -0.85 10.98 -10.39
N PRO A 91 -0.78 11.14 -11.71
CA PRO A 91 0.40 10.75 -12.50
C PRO A 91 1.71 11.40 -12.03
N ASP A 92 1.60 12.55 -11.39
CA ASP A 92 2.66 13.36 -10.80
C ASP A 92 2.63 13.37 -9.25
N PHE A 93 2.19 12.26 -8.64
CA PHE A 93 1.94 12.12 -7.20
C PHE A 93 3.09 12.64 -6.32
N VAL A 94 4.33 12.25 -6.63
CA VAL A 94 5.51 12.64 -5.86
C VAL A 94 5.75 14.16 -5.92
N GLU A 95 5.56 14.76 -7.10
CA GLU A 95 5.74 16.21 -7.28
C GLU A 95 4.65 17.00 -6.55
N ARG A 96 3.40 16.51 -6.57
CA ARG A 96 2.31 17.09 -5.78
C ARG A 96 2.61 17.07 -4.28
N LEU A 97 3.10 15.94 -3.77
CA LEU A 97 3.50 15.84 -2.36
C LEU A 97 4.62 16.82 -2.00
N LYS A 98 5.67 16.91 -2.81
CA LYS A 98 6.79 17.85 -2.58
C LYS A 98 6.33 19.31 -2.55
N GLN A 99 5.33 19.65 -3.37
CA GLN A 99 4.81 21.01 -3.47
C GLN A 99 3.68 21.30 -2.46
N GLY A 100 3.22 20.31 -1.70
CA GLY A 100 1.99 20.42 -0.89
C GLY A 100 0.76 20.74 -1.73
N ALA A 101 0.73 20.28 -2.99
CA ALA A 101 -0.35 20.56 -3.91
C ALA A 101 -1.52 19.60 -3.69
N GLU A 102 -2.72 20.06 -4.06
CA GLU A 102 -3.94 19.27 -4.02
C GLU A 102 -3.84 18.01 -4.90
N LEU A 103 -4.36 16.90 -4.40
CA LEU A 103 -4.44 15.65 -5.14
C LEU A 103 -5.78 15.55 -5.91
N ASN A 104 -5.73 14.87 -7.05
CA ASN A 104 -6.97 14.48 -7.73
C ASN A 104 -7.72 13.46 -6.88
N GLU A 105 -9.05 13.60 -6.82
CA GLU A 105 -9.90 12.61 -6.19
C GLU A 105 -9.97 11.32 -7.02
N VAL A 106 -9.97 10.19 -6.32
CA VAL A 106 -10.09 8.87 -6.95
C VAL A 106 -11.55 8.59 -7.27
N ASP A 107 -11.88 8.33 -8.53
CA ASP A 107 -13.19 7.80 -8.90
C ASP A 107 -13.27 6.30 -8.56
N ALA A 108 -13.90 6.00 -7.42
CA ALA A 108 -14.03 4.63 -6.93
C ALA A 108 -14.80 3.72 -7.91
N ALA A 109 -15.68 4.27 -8.74
CA ALA A 109 -16.46 3.49 -9.70
C ALA A 109 -15.62 2.96 -10.86
N THR A 110 -14.46 3.57 -11.12
CA THR A 110 -13.58 3.21 -12.23
C THR A 110 -12.32 2.44 -11.82
N LEU A 111 -12.04 2.27 -10.51
CA LEU A 111 -10.81 1.64 -10.00
C LEU A 111 -10.56 0.23 -10.55
N TYR A 112 -11.61 -0.57 -10.70
CA TYR A 112 -11.52 -1.98 -11.09
C TYR A 112 -12.41 -2.33 -12.28
N SER A 113 -12.98 -1.32 -12.95
CA SER A 113 -13.91 -1.52 -14.05
C SER A 113 -13.69 -0.48 -15.14
N GLY A 114 -13.97 -0.85 -16.36
CA GLY A 114 -13.95 0.08 -17.48
C GLY A 114 -12.67 -0.02 -18.33
N GLY A 115 -12.33 1.07 -19.00
CA GLY A 115 -11.22 1.17 -19.93
C GLY A 115 -10.25 2.29 -19.54
N ALA A 116 -10.10 3.27 -20.42
CA ALA A 116 -9.20 4.40 -20.21
C ALA A 116 -9.67 5.36 -19.11
N LYS A 117 -11.00 5.54 -18.97
CA LYS A 117 -11.58 6.47 -18.00
C LYS A 117 -11.25 6.03 -16.55
N GLY A 118 -10.73 6.97 -15.77
CA GLY A 118 -10.33 6.76 -14.38
C GLY A 118 -9.09 5.88 -14.22
N TYR A 119 -8.37 5.60 -15.32
CA TYR A 119 -7.14 4.80 -15.30
C TYR A 119 -5.95 5.53 -15.95
N ILE A 120 -6.14 6.18 -17.10
CA ILE A 120 -5.07 6.88 -17.82
C ILE A 120 -5.41 8.34 -18.15
N ASP A 121 -6.50 8.88 -17.66
CA ASP A 121 -7.03 10.20 -17.98
C ASP A 121 -7.01 11.21 -16.83
N TYR A 122 -6.44 10.84 -15.69
CA TYR A 122 -6.23 11.78 -14.59
C TYR A 122 -5.20 12.85 -14.98
N PRO A 123 -5.51 14.15 -14.76
CA PRO A 123 -4.61 15.21 -15.16
C PRO A 123 -3.41 15.35 -14.21
N THR A 124 -2.27 15.74 -14.77
CA THR A 124 -1.17 16.26 -13.95
C THR A 124 -1.55 17.64 -13.38
N LEU A 125 -0.78 18.12 -12.41
CA LEU A 125 -0.98 19.44 -11.79
C LEU A 125 -0.93 20.58 -12.84
N ASP A 126 0.00 20.49 -13.77
CA ASP A 126 0.15 21.50 -14.84
C ASP A 126 -1.02 21.47 -15.83
N GLN A 127 -1.49 20.28 -16.17
CA GLN A 127 -2.70 20.14 -17.03
C GLN A 127 -3.94 20.69 -16.33
N ALA A 128 -4.12 20.39 -15.03
CA ALA A 128 -5.25 20.91 -14.26
C ALA A 128 -5.22 22.45 -14.16
N ARG A 129 -4.06 23.06 -13.93
CA ARG A 129 -3.88 24.52 -13.87
C ARG A 129 -4.16 25.18 -15.23
N SER A 130 -3.70 24.54 -16.31
CA SER A 130 -3.90 25.07 -17.67
C SER A 130 -5.35 25.01 -18.12
N ALA A 131 -6.17 24.12 -17.60
CA ALA A 131 -7.59 23.99 -17.92
C ALA A 131 -8.46 25.06 -17.24
N VAL A 132 -7.95 25.76 -16.22
CA VAL A 132 -8.67 26.80 -15.44
C VAL A 132 -8.24 28.21 -15.87
N ALA A 133 -7.15 28.34 -16.61
CA ALA A 133 -6.63 29.61 -17.13
C ALA A 133 -7.25 29.99 -18.46
#